data_5d1560be6cfc8efd5bb79cc8f79b5392
#
_entry.id   5d1560be6cfc8efd5bb79cc8f79b5392
#
_cell.length_a   1.000
_cell.length_b   1.000
_cell.length_c   1.000
_cell.angle_alpha   90.00
_cell.angle_beta   90.00
_cell.angle_gamma   90.00
#
_symmetry.space_group_name_H-M   'P 1'
#
loop_
_entity.id
_entity.type
_entity.pdbx_description
1 polymer ?
#
loop_
_entity_poly.entity_id
_entity_poly.type
_entity_poly.pdbx_seq_one_letter_code
_entity_poly.pdbx_strand_id
1 'polypeptide(L)'
;MKKIFALAIVLGLAAALNASAADAKANWSSLCAKCHGEDGKGQTKIGAKLGVKDFTDAKVQAAMKDDAAFKALKEGLQNSDGKTLMKPFDTLSDDEIKALVAYVRTFKS
;
A
#
# COMPACT_ATOMS: atom_id res chain seq x y z
N MET A 1 17.14 -11.46 -35.38
CA MET A 1 17.28 -12.23 -34.14
C MET A 1 17.45 -11.37 -32.90
N LYS A 2 18.32 -10.36 -32.90
CA LYS A 2 18.52 -9.48 -31.74
C LYS A 2 17.26 -8.75 -31.28
N LYS A 3 16.36 -8.36 -32.19
CA LYS A 3 15.10 -7.66 -31.86
C LYS A 3 14.10 -8.55 -31.12
N ILE A 4 14.13 -9.86 -31.31
CA ILE A 4 13.22 -10.82 -30.69
C ILE A 4 13.56 -10.98 -29.21
N PHE A 5 14.86 -10.99 -28.83
CA PHE A 5 15.28 -11.10 -27.44
C PHE A 5 14.89 -9.88 -26.62
N ALA A 6 15.02 -8.67 -27.18
CA ALA A 6 14.62 -7.43 -26.52
C ALA A 6 13.12 -7.40 -26.18
N LEU A 7 12.28 -7.90 -27.11
CA LEU A 7 10.82 -7.98 -26.92
C LEU A 7 10.45 -8.94 -25.80
N ALA A 8 11.14 -10.08 -25.69
CA ALA A 8 10.88 -11.08 -24.64
C ALA A 8 11.17 -10.51 -23.24
N ILE A 9 12.22 -9.71 -23.10
CA ILE A 9 12.58 -9.07 -21.82
C ILE A 9 11.48 -8.08 -21.38
N VAL A 10 10.95 -7.28 -22.31
CA VAL A 10 9.89 -6.32 -22.02
C VAL A 10 8.61 -7.03 -21.56
N LEU A 11 8.23 -8.13 -22.20
CA LEU A 11 7.05 -8.90 -21.82
C LEU A 11 7.20 -9.52 -20.41
N GLY A 12 8.40 -10.02 -20.08
CA GLY A 12 8.66 -10.57 -18.75
C GLY A 12 8.54 -9.53 -17.65
N LEU A 13 9.02 -8.32 -17.89
CA LEU A 13 8.92 -7.21 -16.93
C LEU A 13 7.46 -6.78 -16.70
N ALA A 14 6.66 -6.67 -17.76
CA ALA A 14 5.25 -6.32 -17.66
C ALA A 14 4.45 -7.36 -16.86
N ALA A 15 4.72 -8.65 -17.05
CA ALA A 15 4.07 -9.73 -16.32
C ALA A 15 4.40 -9.66 -14.82
N ALA A 16 5.64 -9.36 -14.45
CA ALA A 16 6.06 -9.22 -13.06
C ALA A 16 5.35 -8.05 -12.36
N LEU A 17 5.19 -6.91 -13.04
CA LEU A 17 4.47 -5.74 -12.51
C LEU A 17 2.99 -6.05 -12.28
N ASN A 18 2.35 -6.77 -13.21
CA ASN A 18 0.95 -7.16 -13.07
C ASN A 18 0.73 -8.13 -11.90
N ALA A 19 1.64 -9.08 -11.68
CA ALA A 19 1.58 -10.00 -10.55
C ALA A 19 1.69 -9.25 -9.21
N SER A 20 2.62 -8.29 -9.10
CA SER A 20 2.80 -7.48 -7.90
C SER A 20 1.57 -6.63 -7.59
N ALA A 21 0.91 -6.08 -8.60
CA ALA A 21 -0.31 -5.29 -8.44
C ALA A 21 -1.48 -6.15 -7.93
N ALA A 22 -1.62 -7.38 -8.45
CA ALA A 22 -2.65 -8.32 -8.02
C ALA A 22 -2.44 -8.73 -6.56
N ASP A 23 -1.19 -9.00 -6.16
CA ASP A 23 -0.83 -9.35 -4.78
C ASP A 23 -1.09 -8.19 -3.83
N ALA A 24 -0.82 -6.95 -4.24
CA ALA A 24 -1.08 -5.76 -3.43
C ALA A 24 -2.56 -5.60 -3.12
N LYS A 25 -3.43 -5.82 -4.11
CA LYS A 25 -4.88 -5.77 -3.91
C LYS A 25 -5.34 -6.82 -2.90
N ALA A 26 -4.86 -8.03 -3.02
CA ALA A 26 -5.18 -9.12 -2.09
C ALA A 26 -4.67 -8.81 -0.67
N ASN A 27 -3.46 -8.31 -0.54
CA ASN A 27 -2.87 -7.92 0.73
C ASN A 27 -3.64 -6.75 1.37
N TRP A 28 -4.06 -5.78 0.58
CA TRP A 28 -4.89 -4.68 1.08
C TRP A 28 -6.19 -5.22 1.69
N SER A 29 -6.91 -6.06 0.97
CA SER A 29 -8.18 -6.62 1.44
C SER A 29 -8.00 -7.43 2.73
N SER A 30 -6.92 -8.19 2.83
CA SER A 30 -6.67 -9.07 3.99
C SER A 30 -6.11 -8.33 5.19
N LEU A 31 -5.23 -7.34 4.99
CA LEU A 31 -4.41 -6.77 6.05
C LEU A 31 -4.74 -5.31 6.38
N CYS A 32 -5.30 -4.57 5.46
CA CYS A 32 -5.46 -3.12 5.59
C CYS A 32 -6.92 -2.66 5.64
N ALA A 33 -7.79 -3.33 4.91
CA ALA A 33 -9.18 -2.89 4.71
C ALA A 33 -10.01 -2.85 6.00
N LYS A 34 -9.68 -3.64 7.00
CA LYS A 34 -10.40 -3.67 8.27
C LYS A 34 -10.43 -2.29 8.93
N CYS A 35 -9.35 -1.54 8.84
CA CYS A 35 -9.26 -0.18 9.36
C CYS A 35 -9.48 0.87 8.26
N HIS A 36 -8.76 0.70 7.13
CA HIS A 36 -8.73 1.69 6.05
C HIS A 36 -9.90 1.61 5.07
N GLY A 37 -10.66 0.49 5.07
CA GLY A 37 -11.74 0.24 4.12
C GLY A 37 -11.22 -0.31 2.79
N GLU A 38 -12.05 -1.07 2.08
CA GLU A 38 -11.69 -1.57 0.74
C GLU A 38 -11.46 -0.41 -0.24
N ASP A 39 -12.18 0.68 -0.04
CA ASP A 39 -12.10 1.89 -0.86
C ASP A 39 -11.03 2.88 -0.39
N GLY A 40 -10.33 2.61 0.70
CA GLY A 40 -9.28 3.48 1.25
C GLY A 40 -9.78 4.73 1.95
N LYS A 41 -11.08 4.87 2.18
CA LYS A 41 -11.67 6.07 2.79
C LYS A 41 -11.58 6.11 4.31
N GLY A 42 -11.23 4.99 4.94
CA GLY A 42 -11.16 4.93 6.39
C GLY A 42 -12.50 5.00 7.11
N GLN A 43 -13.59 4.82 6.38
CA GLN A 43 -14.96 4.88 6.92
C GLN A 43 -15.37 3.52 7.49
N THR A 44 -14.58 3.00 8.40
CA THR A 44 -14.86 1.77 9.13
C THR A 44 -14.99 2.12 10.60
N LYS A 45 -15.57 1.21 11.38
CA LYS A 45 -15.74 1.43 12.82
C LYS A 45 -14.37 1.62 13.50
N ILE A 46 -13.40 0.78 13.18
CA ILE A 46 -12.04 0.88 13.74
C ILE A 46 -11.32 2.11 13.18
N GLY A 47 -11.46 2.37 11.88
CA GLY A 47 -10.82 3.52 11.23
C GLY A 47 -11.28 4.84 11.82
N ALA A 48 -12.57 4.99 12.08
CA ALA A 48 -13.11 6.18 12.72
C ALA A 48 -12.56 6.36 14.14
N LYS A 49 -12.45 5.26 14.88
CA LYS A 49 -11.93 5.28 16.26
C LYS A 49 -10.44 5.68 16.30
N LEU A 50 -9.63 5.20 15.36
CA LEU A 50 -8.20 5.47 15.30
C LEU A 50 -7.84 6.74 14.52
N GLY A 51 -8.80 7.34 13.84
CA GLY A 51 -8.58 8.56 13.05
C GLY A 51 -7.77 8.32 11.77
N VAL A 52 -7.96 7.18 11.11
CA VAL A 52 -7.26 6.90 9.86
C VAL A 52 -7.70 7.87 8.76
N LYS A 53 -6.80 8.20 7.88
CA LYS A 53 -7.02 9.19 6.83
C LYS A 53 -7.77 8.60 5.64
N ASP A 54 -8.43 9.48 4.88
CA ASP A 54 -9.08 9.14 3.63
C ASP A 54 -8.06 9.22 2.49
N PHE A 55 -7.66 8.07 1.95
CA PHE A 55 -6.66 8.03 0.88
C PHE A 55 -7.21 8.43 -0.49
N THR A 56 -8.53 8.63 -0.63
CA THR A 56 -9.09 9.20 -1.86
C THR A 56 -8.91 10.72 -1.92
N ASP A 57 -8.60 11.36 -0.80
CA ASP A 57 -8.40 12.79 -0.69
C ASP A 57 -7.04 13.19 -1.31
N ALA A 58 -7.07 14.10 -2.29
CA ALA A 58 -5.87 14.58 -2.96
C ALA A 58 -4.87 15.24 -2.00
N LYS A 59 -5.35 15.93 -0.98
CA LYS A 59 -4.49 16.57 0.03
C LYS A 59 -3.74 15.53 0.87
N VAL A 60 -4.41 14.46 1.24
CA VAL A 60 -3.81 13.34 1.98
C VAL A 60 -2.71 12.69 1.12
N GLN A 61 -3.01 12.45 -0.16
CA GLN A 61 -2.04 11.87 -1.09
C GLN A 61 -0.82 12.78 -1.27
N ALA A 62 -1.04 14.09 -1.41
CA ALA A 62 0.05 15.04 -1.59
C ALA A 62 0.97 15.13 -0.36
N ALA A 63 0.41 15.02 0.84
CA ALA A 63 1.17 15.06 2.08
C ALA A 63 1.92 13.77 2.39
N MET A 64 1.47 12.63 1.84
CA MET A 64 2.08 11.33 2.08
C MET A 64 3.35 11.16 1.23
N LYS A 65 4.47 10.86 1.90
CA LYS A 65 5.73 10.52 1.23
C LYS A 65 5.85 9.01 1.12
N ASP A 66 6.31 8.51 -0.03
CA ASP A 66 6.43 7.07 -0.27
C ASP A 66 7.38 6.39 0.70
N ASP A 67 8.52 7.00 1.00
CA ASP A 67 9.48 6.45 1.95
C ASP A 67 8.93 6.41 3.39
N ALA A 68 8.19 7.43 3.78
CA ALA A 68 7.53 7.46 5.10
C ALA A 68 6.42 6.42 5.19
N ALA A 69 5.65 6.23 4.12
CA ALA A 69 4.62 5.20 4.05
C ALA A 69 5.23 3.79 4.11
N PHE A 70 6.33 3.56 3.39
CA PHE A 70 7.08 2.32 3.45
C PHE A 70 7.54 2.02 4.88
N LYS A 71 8.16 2.99 5.52
CA LYS A 71 8.65 2.88 6.89
C LYS A 71 7.51 2.58 7.87
N ALA A 72 6.36 3.25 7.71
CA ALA A 72 5.18 3.03 8.55
C ALA A 72 4.67 1.59 8.44
N LEU A 73 4.64 1.03 7.23
CA LEU A 73 4.25 -0.36 7.04
C LEU A 73 5.27 -1.33 7.64
N LYS A 74 6.54 -1.04 7.49
CA LYS A 74 7.60 -1.92 7.95
C LYS A 74 7.76 -1.90 9.48
N GLU A 75 7.64 -0.73 10.09
CA GLU A 75 7.90 -0.53 11.53
C GLU A 75 6.64 -0.33 12.37
N GLY A 76 5.49 -0.10 11.72
CA GLY A 76 4.24 0.22 12.40
C GLY A 76 4.16 1.69 12.78
N LEU A 77 3.04 2.08 13.38
CA LEU A 77 2.78 3.43 13.84
C LEU A 77 2.30 3.42 15.28
N GLN A 78 2.80 4.37 16.06
CA GLN A 78 2.37 4.62 17.45
C GLN A 78 1.95 6.08 17.59
N ASN A 79 1.04 6.37 18.53
CA ASN A 79 0.70 7.74 18.88
C ASN A 79 1.72 8.29 19.90
N SER A 80 1.53 9.55 20.30
CA SER A 80 2.40 10.23 21.27
C SER A 80 2.46 9.55 22.65
N ASP A 81 1.42 8.77 22.99
CA ASP A 81 1.36 8.01 24.24
C ASP A 81 2.00 6.63 24.13
N GLY A 82 2.59 6.29 22.99
CA GLY A 82 3.19 5.00 22.73
C GLY A 82 2.22 3.90 22.40
N LYS A 83 0.94 4.22 22.21
CA LYS A 83 -0.08 3.24 21.83
C LYS A 83 0.05 2.90 20.36
N THR A 84 0.00 1.59 20.03
CA THR A 84 0.06 1.12 18.65
C THR A 84 -1.20 1.48 17.90
N LEU A 85 -1.05 2.24 16.82
CA LEU A 85 -2.13 2.57 15.88
C LEU A 85 -2.16 1.58 14.72
N MET A 86 -0.99 1.18 14.24
CA MET A 86 -0.84 0.19 13.17
C MET A 86 0.36 -0.70 13.51
N LYS A 87 0.15 -2.00 13.50
CA LYS A 87 1.21 -2.98 13.76
C LYS A 87 2.19 -3.05 12.58
N PRO A 88 3.46 -3.39 12.81
CA PRO A 88 4.39 -3.61 11.72
C PRO A 88 3.99 -4.86 10.91
N PHE A 89 4.18 -4.79 9.59
CA PHE A 89 3.93 -5.91 8.67
C PHE A 89 5.25 -6.65 8.39
N ASP A 90 5.78 -7.32 9.40
CA ASP A 90 7.08 -8.00 9.34
C ASP A 90 7.04 -9.31 8.54
N THR A 91 5.85 -9.80 8.20
CA THR A 91 5.69 -10.99 7.34
C THR A 91 5.72 -10.65 5.84
N LEU A 92 5.66 -9.37 5.48
CA LEU A 92 5.70 -8.94 4.09
C LEU A 92 7.14 -8.62 3.67
N SER A 93 7.48 -8.95 2.42
CA SER A 93 8.74 -8.56 1.83
C SER A 93 8.76 -7.06 1.52
N ASP A 94 9.95 -6.50 1.31
CA ASP A 94 10.09 -5.10 0.91
C ASP A 94 9.35 -4.82 -0.40
N ASP A 95 9.39 -5.76 -1.36
CA ASP A 95 8.67 -5.61 -2.63
C ASP A 95 7.16 -5.61 -2.43
N GLU A 96 6.66 -6.45 -1.53
CA GLU A 96 5.23 -6.47 -1.19
C GLU A 96 4.79 -5.16 -0.53
N ILE A 97 5.61 -4.60 0.36
CA ILE A 97 5.35 -3.32 1.00
C ILE A 97 5.36 -2.18 -0.03
N LYS A 98 6.35 -2.16 -0.93
CA LYS A 98 6.40 -1.17 -2.02
C LYS A 98 5.16 -1.24 -2.91
N ALA A 99 4.70 -2.45 -3.20
CA ALA A 99 3.49 -2.66 -3.99
C ALA A 99 2.25 -2.13 -3.26
N LEU A 100 2.18 -2.26 -1.94
CA LEU A 100 1.09 -1.70 -1.14
C LEU A 100 1.11 -0.17 -1.15
N VAL A 101 2.27 0.45 -1.04
CA VAL A 101 2.40 1.91 -1.14
C VAL A 101 1.89 2.39 -2.50
N ALA A 102 2.27 1.71 -3.58
CA ALA A 102 1.78 2.01 -4.92
C ALA A 102 0.26 1.82 -5.02
N TYR A 103 -0.27 0.78 -4.38
CA TYR A 103 -1.70 0.50 -4.36
C TYR A 103 -2.49 1.64 -3.68
N VAL A 104 -1.99 2.16 -2.56
CA VAL A 104 -2.60 3.30 -1.86
C VAL A 104 -2.71 4.52 -2.78
N ARG A 105 -1.72 4.74 -3.65
CA ARG A 105 -1.75 5.83 -4.62
C ARG A 105 -2.90 5.70 -5.63
N THR A 106 -3.40 4.49 -5.86
CA THR A 106 -4.50 4.26 -6.80
C THR A 106 -5.86 4.74 -6.27
N PHE A 107 -6.00 4.98 -4.96
CA PHE A 107 -7.24 5.47 -4.38
C PHE A 107 -7.53 6.95 -4.68
N LYS A 108 -6.56 7.66 -5.17
CA LYS A 108 -6.70 9.08 -5.51
C LYS A 108 -7.85 9.29 -6.50
N SER A 109 -8.82 10.11 -6.10
CA SER A 109 -9.99 10.45 -6.94
C SER A 109 -9.72 11.66 -7.82
#